data_f5c3eb32296d500beed992dcbfd82858
#
_entry.id   f5c3eb32296d500beed992dcbfd82858
#
_cell.length_a   1.000
_cell.length_b   1.000
_cell.length_c   1.000
_cell.angle_alpha   90.00
_cell.angle_beta   90.00
_cell.angle_gamma   90.00
#
_symmetry.space_group_name_H-M   'P 1'
#
loop_
_entity.id
_entity.type
_entity.pdbx_description
1 polymer ?
#
loop_
_entity_poly.entity_id
_entity_poly.type
_entity_poly.pdbx_seq_one_letter_code
_entity_poly.pdbx_strand_id
1 'polypeptide(L)'
;PNLLILDEATEGLAPLVRQQIWDCLNKLKQKGQSILIIDKDISAITKLADRHYVMDKGNIVWQGTSTALLAEPETINRYLGI
;
A
#
# COMPACT_ATOMS: atom_id res chain seq x y z
N PRO A 1 -16.30 -12.98 -3.75
CA PRO A 1 -15.31 -12.47 -2.82
C PRO A 1 -15.58 -11.02 -2.49
N ASN A 2 -15.40 -10.70 -1.23
CA ASN A 2 -15.64 -9.36 -0.72
C ASN A 2 -14.37 -8.50 -0.87
N LEU A 3 -14.58 -7.20 -0.99
CA LEU A 3 -13.49 -6.23 -1.00
C LEU A 3 -13.23 -5.79 0.44
N LEU A 4 -11.99 -5.96 0.89
CA LEU A 4 -11.55 -5.46 2.19
C LEU A 4 -10.87 -4.11 1.99
N ILE A 5 -11.32 -3.08 2.71
CA ILE A 5 -10.77 -1.73 2.61
C ILE A 5 -10.12 -1.35 3.95
N LEU A 6 -8.85 -0.94 3.87
CA LEU A 6 -8.05 -0.55 5.04
C LEU A 6 -7.47 0.85 4.81
N ASP A 7 -7.78 1.78 5.70
CA ASP A 7 -7.33 3.16 5.61
C ASP A 7 -6.38 3.45 6.77
N GLU A 8 -5.08 3.52 6.46
CA GLU A 8 -4.01 3.79 7.42
C GLU A 8 -4.07 2.89 8.67
N ALA A 9 -4.38 1.61 8.47
CA ALA A 9 -4.62 0.67 9.55
C ALA A 9 -3.40 0.41 10.44
N THR A 10 -2.19 0.71 9.95
CA THR A 10 -0.95 0.48 10.70
C THR A 10 -0.38 1.75 11.33
N GLU A 11 -0.99 2.90 11.09
CA GLU A 11 -0.49 4.18 11.60
C GLU A 11 -0.51 4.19 13.14
N GLY A 12 0.58 4.63 13.74
CA GLY A 12 0.70 4.73 15.19
C GLY A 12 0.96 3.42 15.91
N LEU A 13 1.06 2.30 15.19
CA LEU A 13 1.30 0.99 15.80
C LEU A 13 2.79 0.68 15.90
N ALA A 14 3.16 -0.14 16.90
CA ALA A 14 4.52 -0.63 17.06
C ALA A 14 4.94 -1.47 15.85
N PRO A 15 6.24 -1.50 15.48
CA PRO A 15 6.71 -2.23 14.30
C PRO A 15 6.31 -3.71 14.27
N LEU A 16 6.35 -4.39 15.42
CA LEU A 16 5.96 -5.80 15.49
C LEU A 16 4.48 -5.99 15.18
N VAL A 17 3.61 -5.12 15.72
CA VAL A 17 2.17 -5.18 15.47
C VAL A 17 1.89 -4.89 14.00
N ARG A 18 2.58 -3.91 13.41
CA ARG A 18 2.42 -3.63 11.97
C ARG A 18 2.80 -4.84 11.13
N GLN A 19 3.89 -5.51 11.46
CA GLN A 19 4.33 -6.69 10.73
C GLN A 19 3.28 -7.80 10.81
N GLN A 20 2.66 -8.00 11.97
CA GLN A 20 1.60 -9.00 12.14
C GLN A 20 0.40 -8.70 11.25
N ILE A 21 0.03 -7.43 11.11
CA ILE A 21 -1.06 -7.01 10.23
C ILE A 21 -0.71 -7.29 8.76
N TRP A 22 0.50 -6.92 8.32
CA TRP A 22 0.93 -7.16 6.95
C TRP A 22 0.99 -8.66 6.64
N ASP A 23 1.44 -9.49 7.56
CA ASP A 23 1.46 -10.94 7.40
C ASP A 23 0.06 -11.51 7.24
N CYS A 24 -0.89 -11.02 8.05
CA CYS A 24 -2.29 -11.43 7.98
C CYS A 24 -2.89 -11.05 6.62
N LEU A 25 -2.66 -9.83 6.15
CA LEU A 25 -3.16 -9.36 4.87
C LEU A 25 -2.59 -10.16 3.70
N ASN A 26 -1.31 -10.51 3.77
CA ASN A 26 -0.69 -11.33 2.73
C ASN A 26 -1.35 -12.71 2.64
N LYS A 27 -1.67 -13.31 3.78
CA LYS A 27 -2.37 -14.59 3.81
C LYS A 27 -3.76 -14.49 3.20
N LEU A 28 -4.49 -13.41 3.50
CA LEU A 28 -5.81 -13.16 2.91
C LEU A 28 -5.72 -13.00 1.40
N LYS A 29 -4.73 -12.26 0.92
CA LYS A 29 -4.49 -12.08 -0.51
C LYS A 29 -4.23 -13.41 -1.19
N GLN A 30 -3.42 -14.28 -0.61
CA GLN A 30 -3.12 -15.58 -1.16
C GLN A 30 -4.36 -16.47 -1.28
N LYS A 31 -5.36 -16.22 -0.46
CA LYS A 31 -6.65 -16.94 -0.51
C LYS A 31 -7.63 -16.32 -1.51
N GLY A 32 -7.21 -15.33 -2.30
CA GLY A 32 -8.05 -14.69 -3.29
C GLY A 32 -8.86 -13.50 -2.78
N GLN A 33 -8.61 -13.04 -1.58
CA GLN A 33 -9.29 -11.85 -1.04
C GLN A 33 -8.84 -10.60 -1.76
N SER A 34 -9.79 -9.79 -2.22
CA SER A 34 -9.49 -8.48 -2.79
C SER A 34 -9.28 -7.47 -1.66
N ILE A 35 -8.20 -6.72 -1.73
CA ILE A 35 -7.81 -5.78 -0.66
C ILE A 35 -7.46 -4.42 -1.26
N LEU A 36 -8.08 -3.36 -0.71
CA LEU A 36 -7.70 -1.98 -1.01
C LEU A 36 -7.05 -1.39 0.24
N ILE A 37 -5.80 -0.97 0.11
CA ILE A 37 -5.02 -0.42 1.22
C ILE A 37 -4.68 1.03 0.96
N ILE A 38 -4.93 1.89 1.92
CA ILE A 38 -4.55 3.30 1.89
C ILE A 38 -3.50 3.49 2.99
N ASP A 39 -2.25 3.69 2.59
CA ASP A 39 -1.15 3.81 3.54
C ASP A 39 0.04 4.53 2.88
N LYS A 40 0.97 5.00 3.71
CA LYS A 40 2.20 5.65 3.28
C LYS A 40 3.43 4.77 3.44
N ASP A 41 3.26 3.56 3.96
CA ASP A 41 4.35 2.61 4.14
C ASP A 41 4.67 1.93 2.81
N ILE A 42 5.48 2.60 1.99
CA ILE A 42 5.81 2.17 0.63
C ILE A 42 6.46 0.78 0.63
N SER A 43 7.35 0.52 1.57
CA SER A 43 8.04 -0.76 1.66
C SER A 43 7.06 -1.92 1.85
N ALA A 44 6.07 -1.74 2.72
CA ALA A 44 5.07 -2.79 3.00
C ALA A 44 4.08 -2.94 1.85
N ILE A 45 3.53 -1.83 1.33
CA ILE A 45 2.50 -1.93 0.30
C ILE A 45 3.05 -2.44 -1.04
N THR A 46 4.31 -2.15 -1.38
CA THR A 46 4.90 -2.68 -2.61
C THR A 46 5.13 -4.17 -2.56
N LYS A 47 5.27 -4.75 -1.36
CA LYS A 47 5.39 -6.19 -1.19
C LYS A 47 4.05 -6.89 -1.25
N LEU A 48 2.98 -6.22 -0.81
CA LEU A 48 1.65 -6.81 -0.71
C LEU A 48 0.79 -6.55 -1.93
N ALA A 49 0.73 -5.31 -2.39
CA ALA A 49 -0.18 -4.89 -3.46
C ALA A 49 0.45 -5.07 -4.84
N ASP A 50 -0.40 -5.39 -5.82
CA ASP A 50 0.04 -5.57 -7.20
C ASP A 50 0.00 -4.27 -7.97
N ARG A 51 -0.91 -3.37 -7.60
CA ARG A 51 -1.13 -2.13 -8.31
C ARG A 51 -1.29 -0.97 -7.33
N HIS A 52 -0.81 0.20 -7.73
CA HIS A 52 -0.75 1.39 -6.89
C HIS A 52 -1.33 2.61 -7.59
N TYR A 53 -1.95 3.47 -6.78
CA TYR A 53 -2.44 4.76 -7.22
C TYR A 53 -1.91 5.80 -6.24
N VAL A 54 -1.25 6.84 -6.75
CA VAL A 54 -0.81 7.97 -5.93
C VAL A 54 -1.83 9.08 -6.09
N MET A 55 -2.35 9.58 -4.98
CA MET A 55 -3.36 10.63 -4.97
C MET A 55 -2.81 11.91 -4.35
N ASP A 56 -3.18 13.04 -4.94
CA ASP A 56 -2.83 14.35 -4.42
C ASP A 56 -4.02 15.28 -4.61
N LYS A 57 -4.47 15.89 -3.51
CA LYS A 57 -5.60 16.83 -3.51
C LYS A 57 -6.86 16.26 -4.18
N GLY A 58 -7.15 14.99 -3.91
CA GLY A 58 -8.33 14.32 -4.44
C GLY A 58 -8.21 13.79 -5.85
N ASN A 59 -7.06 13.95 -6.49
CA ASN A 59 -6.82 13.48 -7.85
C ASN A 59 -5.78 12.38 -7.90
N ILE A 60 -5.95 11.44 -8.82
CA ILE A 60 -4.93 10.42 -9.09
C ILE A 60 -3.87 11.06 -9.96
N VAL A 61 -2.64 11.16 -9.45
CA VAL A 61 -1.52 11.79 -10.15
C VAL A 61 -0.55 10.78 -10.73
N TRP A 62 -0.64 9.52 -10.32
CA TRP A 62 0.19 8.43 -10.84
C TRP A 62 -0.50 7.09 -10.59
N GLN A 63 -0.27 6.13 -11.49
CA GLN A 63 -0.74 4.75 -11.29
C GLN A 63 0.23 3.79 -11.96
N GLY A 64 0.33 2.59 -11.42
CA GLY A 64 1.20 1.57 -11.99
C GLY A 64 1.40 0.38 -11.07
N THR A 65 2.29 -0.52 -11.49
CA THR A 65 2.66 -1.71 -10.72
C THR A 65 3.68 -1.37 -9.64
N SER A 66 3.93 -2.33 -8.74
CA SER A 66 4.97 -2.18 -7.71
C SER A 66 6.34 -1.96 -8.33
N THR A 67 6.66 -2.70 -9.39
CA THR A 67 7.94 -2.54 -10.09
C THR A 67 8.08 -1.13 -10.66
N ALA A 68 7.02 -0.62 -11.29
CA ALA A 68 7.03 0.73 -11.87
C ALA A 68 7.18 1.80 -10.79
N LEU A 69 6.50 1.64 -9.65
CA LEU A 69 6.58 2.60 -8.54
C LEU A 69 8.00 2.65 -7.96
N LEU A 70 8.62 1.50 -7.74
CA LEU A 70 9.97 1.43 -7.19
C LEU A 70 11.03 1.95 -8.17
N ALA A 71 10.72 1.96 -9.46
CA ALA A 71 11.62 2.50 -10.49
C ALA A 71 11.53 4.04 -10.59
N GLU A 72 10.58 4.68 -9.89
CA GLU A 72 10.36 6.12 -9.94
C GLU A 72 10.45 6.76 -8.55
N PRO A 73 11.63 6.77 -7.92
CA PRO A 73 11.78 7.34 -6.57
C PRO A 73 11.42 8.83 -6.49
N GLU A 74 11.54 9.56 -7.60
CA GLU A 74 11.17 10.97 -7.65
C GLU A 74 9.67 11.17 -7.44
N THR A 75 8.85 10.28 -7.99
CA THR A 75 7.40 10.31 -7.79
C THR A 75 7.06 10.11 -6.32
N ILE A 76 7.70 9.14 -5.68
CA ILE A 76 7.51 8.87 -4.25
C ILE A 76 7.86 10.11 -3.42
N ASN A 77 9.03 10.70 -3.67
CA ASN A 77 9.46 11.89 -2.93
C ASN A 77 8.55 13.08 -3.17
N ARG A 78 8.13 13.28 -4.40
CA ARG A 78 7.32 14.43 -4.79
C ARG A 78 5.93 14.42 -4.14
N TYR A 79 5.26 13.28 -4.12
CA TYR A 79 3.86 13.21 -3.69
C TYR A 79 3.69 12.67 -2.28
N LEU A 80 4.61 11.87 -1.78
CA LEU A 80 4.49 11.25 -0.46
C LEU A 80 5.41 11.87 0.59
N GLY A 81 6.32 12.75 0.19
CA GLY A 81 7.17 13.47 1.12
C GLY A 81 8.22 12.60 1.82
N ILE A 82 8.66 11.54 1.16
CA ILE A 82 9.62 10.60 1.73
C ILE A 82 11.01 10.83 1.14
#